data_66d037fcd4a7b745d6f199a9ed4cc4f2
#
_entry.id   66d037fcd4a7b745d6f199a9ed4cc4f2
#
_cell.length_a   1.000
_cell.length_b   1.000
_cell.length_c   1.000
_cell.angle_alpha   90.00
_cell.angle_beta   90.00
_cell.angle_gamma   90.00
#
_symmetry.space_group_name_H-M   'P 1'
#
loop_
_entity.id
_entity.type
_entity.pdbx_description
1 polymer ?
#
loop_
_entity_poly.entity_id
_entity_poly.type
_entity_poly.pdbx_seq_one_letter_code
_entity_poly.pdbx_strand_id
1 'polypeptide(L)'
;MNSRLAAEMCGRYDNLIARDAYRGLFKANRLPKSNFPLRYNIAPTDQIPIVRIDPRDGEREVVMARWGLIPFWMKEKPKVPHINARAETVDRLPLFREAFAKRRCLIPATGFYEWQQREDGKQPYRFRRKDLEPFAFAGIWEFARLAGEEVLSAAMIVGEPNRRNASASMLSYTSAIVAACMPDGSSGDADATNSSSTWAGRSAARKGPGGV
;
A
#
# COMPACT_ATOMS: atom_id res chain seq x y z
N MET A 1 15.41 -29.67 7.05
CA MET A 1 16.02 -28.48 6.44
C MET A 1 14.93 -27.43 6.31
N ASN A 2 14.89 -26.49 7.25
CA ASN A 2 13.86 -25.44 7.31
C ASN A 2 14.31 -24.28 6.41
N SER A 3 13.85 -24.24 5.19
CA SER A 3 13.89 -23.00 4.41
C SER A 3 12.86 -22.03 5.00
N ARG A 4 13.29 -21.19 5.93
CA ARG A 4 12.58 -19.94 6.25
C ARG A 4 12.59 -19.12 4.96
N LEU A 5 11.51 -19.22 4.18
CA LEU A 5 11.12 -18.17 3.26
C LEU A 5 10.91 -16.94 4.14
N ALA A 6 11.93 -16.12 4.27
CA ALA A 6 11.76 -14.75 4.72
C ALA A 6 10.77 -14.15 3.71
N ALA A 7 9.54 -13.92 4.15
CA ALA A 7 8.56 -13.19 3.37
C ALA A 7 9.19 -11.81 3.11
N GLU A 8 9.81 -11.65 1.95
CA GLU A 8 10.27 -10.35 1.48
C GLU A 8 8.98 -9.53 1.34
N MET A 9 8.78 -8.62 2.24
CA MET A 9 7.62 -7.75 2.28
C MET A 9 7.64 -6.84 1.05
N CYS A 10 6.48 -6.65 0.41
CA CYS A 10 6.28 -5.79 -0.75
C CYS A 10 7.10 -4.50 -0.65
N GLY A 11 8.14 -4.38 -1.46
CA GLY A 11 9.04 -3.23 -1.50
C GLY A 11 8.91 -2.42 -2.79
N ARG A 12 8.02 -2.80 -3.69
CA ARG A 12 7.74 -2.11 -4.96
C ARG A 12 6.30 -2.32 -5.40
N TYR A 13 5.68 -1.27 -5.92
CA TYR A 13 4.33 -1.36 -6.47
C TYR A 13 4.15 -0.37 -7.63
N ASP A 14 3.01 -0.45 -8.31
CA ASP A 14 2.62 0.52 -9.32
C ASP A 14 1.26 1.16 -9.01
N ASN A 15 1.10 2.38 -9.50
CA ASN A 15 -0.13 3.13 -9.42
C ASN A 15 -0.39 3.83 -10.76
N LEU A 16 -1.28 3.25 -11.52
CA LEU A 16 -1.67 3.72 -12.87
C LEU A 16 -3.07 4.36 -12.83
N ILE A 17 -3.46 4.88 -11.69
CA ILE A 17 -4.75 5.54 -11.50
C ILE A 17 -4.59 7.02 -11.82
N ALA A 18 -5.34 7.50 -12.80
CA ALA A 18 -5.38 8.92 -13.10
C ALA A 18 -5.94 9.72 -11.92
N ARG A 19 -5.36 10.90 -11.64
CA ARG A 19 -5.72 11.74 -10.48
C ARG A 19 -7.24 11.88 -10.28
N ASP A 20 -7.97 12.20 -11.33
CA ASP A 20 -9.40 12.50 -11.21
C ASP A 20 -10.26 11.24 -10.96
N ALA A 21 -9.76 10.06 -11.31
CA ALA A 21 -10.43 8.78 -11.03
C ALA A 21 -10.54 8.48 -9.52
N TYR A 22 -9.69 9.10 -8.69
CA TYR A 22 -9.75 8.95 -7.23
C TYR A 22 -11.08 9.42 -6.63
N ARG A 23 -11.77 10.38 -7.27
CA ARG A 23 -13.09 10.83 -6.84
C ARG A 23 -14.11 9.69 -6.88
N GLY A 24 -14.18 8.97 -7.98
CA GLY A 24 -15.10 7.85 -8.14
C GLY A 24 -14.68 6.61 -7.36
N LEU A 25 -13.41 6.20 -7.52
CA LEU A 25 -12.89 4.95 -6.94
C LEU A 25 -12.85 4.95 -5.41
N PHE A 26 -12.48 6.10 -4.82
CA PHE A 26 -12.24 6.20 -3.37
C PHE A 26 -13.16 7.22 -2.69
N LYS A 27 -14.13 7.78 -3.41
CA LYS A 27 -15.05 8.82 -2.91
C LYS A 27 -14.29 9.99 -2.25
N ALA A 28 -13.19 10.43 -2.88
CA ALA A 28 -12.37 11.51 -2.37
C ALA A 28 -12.91 12.86 -2.81
N ASN A 29 -13.33 13.70 -1.86
CA ASN A 29 -13.88 15.02 -2.14
C ASN A 29 -12.80 16.02 -2.53
N ARG A 30 -11.60 15.87 -1.97
CA ARG A 30 -10.47 16.75 -2.22
C ARG A 30 -9.30 16.00 -2.84
N LEU A 31 -8.72 16.59 -3.88
CA LEU A 31 -7.53 16.08 -4.58
C LEU A 31 -6.39 17.11 -4.49
N PRO A 32 -5.11 16.68 -4.58
CA PRO A 32 -3.99 17.60 -4.70
C PRO A 32 -4.18 18.56 -5.86
N LYS A 33 -3.77 19.83 -5.69
CA LYS A 33 -3.85 20.84 -6.77
C LYS A 33 -3.01 20.45 -7.99
N SER A 34 -1.78 20.01 -7.74
CA SER A 34 -0.89 19.51 -8.78
C SER A 34 -1.26 18.09 -9.19
N ASN A 35 -1.17 17.81 -10.48
CA ASN A 35 -1.30 16.45 -10.98
C ASN A 35 -0.09 15.62 -10.55
N PHE A 36 -0.27 14.32 -10.40
CA PHE A 36 0.81 13.36 -10.17
C PHE A 36 0.81 12.31 -11.28
N PRO A 37 2.01 11.90 -11.77
CA PRO A 37 2.11 10.99 -12.91
C PRO A 37 1.69 9.57 -12.54
N LEU A 38 1.27 8.82 -13.56
CA LEU A 38 1.15 7.36 -13.45
C LEU A 38 2.53 6.77 -13.22
N ARG A 39 2.66 5.88 -12.25
CA ARG A 39 3.95 5.32 -11.86
C ARG A 39 3.95 3.81 -11.91
N TYR A 40 4.82 3.25 -12.76
CA TYR A 40 4.99 1.81 -12.95
C TYR A 40 5.92 1.15 -11.95
N ASN A 41 6.73 1.92 -11.22
CA ASN A 41 7.74 1.41 -10.31
C ASN A 41 7.97 2.39 -9.17
N ILE A 42 7.13 2.30 -8.17
CA ILE A 42 7.23 3.11 -6.96
C ILE A 42 8.16 2.41 -5.97
N ALA A 43 9.14 3.15 -5.48
CA ALA A 43 10.16 2.68 -4.56
C ALA A 43 9.98 3.26 -3.14
N PRO A 44 10.57 2.63 -2.12
CA PRO A 44 10.68 3.23 -0.79
C PRO A 44 11.20 4.65 -0.85
N THR A 45 10.63 5.52 -0.04
CA THR A 45 10.90 6.96 0.07
C THR A 45 10.30 7.86 -1.01
N ASP A 46 9.72 7.30 -2.05
CA ASP A 46 8.98 8.07 -3.03
C ASP A 46 7.74 8.76 -2.42
N GLN A 47 7.32 9.85 -3.05
CA GLN A 47 6.03 10.49 -2.78
C GLN A 47 4.92 9.67 -3.43
N ILE A 48 3.94 9.27 -2.65
CA ILE A 48 2.81 8.44 -3.07
C ILE A 48 1.48 9.10 -2.71
N PRO A 49 0.43 8.96 -3.52
CA PRO A 49 -0.90 9.38 -3.13
C PRO A 49 -1.47 8.42 -2.08
N ILE A 50 -1.99 8.98 -1.01
CA ILE A 50 -2.78 8.26 -0.02
C ILE A 50 -4.17 8.87 0.08
N VAL A 51 -5.17 8.05 0.37
CA VAL A 51 -6.53 8.49 0.66
C VAL A 51 -6.74 8.40 2.17
N ARG A 52 -7.06 9.53 2.80
CA ARG A 52 -7.29 9.60 4.25
C ARG A 52 -8.52 10.44 4.58
N ILE A 53 -8.95 10.35 5.82
CA ILE A 53 -9.89 11.31 6.39
C ILE A 53 -9.07 12.48 6.95
N ASP A 54 -9.40 13.70 6.55
CA ASP A 54 -8.82 14.92 7.12
C ASP A 54 -9.26 15.05 8.58
N PRO A 55 -8.33 15.08 9.54
CA PRO A 55 -8.71 15.17 10.96
C PRO A 55 -9.34 16.52 11.36
N ARG A 56 -9.31 17.53 10.47
CA ARG A 56 -9.85 18.86 10.75
C ARG A 56 -11.36 18.96 10.53
N ASP A 57 -11.87 18.27 9.52
CA ASP A 57 -13.26 18.39 9.07
C ASP A 57 -13.95 17.06 8.74
N GLY A 58 -13.21 15.94 8.81
CA GLY A 58 -13.75 14.62 8.53
C GLY A 58 -13.92 14.29 7.05
N GLU A 59 -13.50 15.18 6.14
CA GLU A 59 -13.63 14.96 4.71
C GLU A 59 -12.57 13.99 4.18
N ARG A 60 -12.96 13.21 3.18
CA ARG A 60 -12.03 12.30 2.51
C ARG A 60 -11.21 13.04 1.46
N GLU A 61 -9.89 12.94 1.60
CA GLU A 61 -8.96 13.63 0.73
C GLU A 61 -7.85 12.71 0.21
N VAL A 62 -7.29 13.09 -0.94
CA VAL A 62 -6.03 12.54 -1.45
C VAL A 62 -4.91 13.52 -1.14
N VAL A 63 -3.87 13.05 -0.50
CA VAL A 63 -2.65 13.82 -0.21
C VAL A 63 -1.42 13.02 -0.61
N MET A 64 -0.33 13.74 -0.91
CA MET A 64 0.96 13.11 -1.19
C MET A 64 1.69 12.86 0.12
N ALA A 65 2.15 11.63 0.33
CA ALA A 65 2.92 11.21 1.49
C ALA A 65 4.19 10.48 1.07
N ARG A 66 5.26 10.63 1.84
CA ARG A 66 6.49 9.84 1.66
C ARG A 66 6.23 8.39 2.05
N TRP A 67 6.56 7.43 1.19
CA TRP A 67 6.48 6.01 1.54
C TRP A 67 7.64 5.59 2.45
N GLY A 68 7.35 5.40 3.69
CA GLY A 68 8.28 5.12 4.78
C GLY A 68 7.96 6.00 5.97
N LEU A 69 7.16 5.45 6.90
CA LEU A 69 6.62 6.16 8.05
C LEU A 69 7.73 6.78 8.91
N ILE A 70 7.51 8.00 9.31
CA ILE A 70 8.34 8.72 10.27
C ILE A 70 7.43 9.09 11.43
N PRO A 71 7.58 8.47 12.60
CA PRO A 71 6.79 8.82 13.77
C PRO A 71 6.95 10.30 14.16
N PHE A 72 5.88 10.90 14.66
CA PHE A 72 5.86 12.33 15.02
C PHE A 72 6.94 12.76 16.03
N TRP A 73 7.39 11.83 16.87
CA TRP A 73 8.40 12.07 17.90
C TRP A 73 9.85 11.97 17.38
N MET A 74 10.07 11.44 16.17
CA MET A 74 11.40 11.42 15.56
C MET A 74 11.86 12.82 15.15
N LYS A 75 13.14 13.10 15.33
CA LYS A 75 13.77 14.37 14.95
C LYS A 75 14.51 14.29 13.61
N GLU A 76 14.78 13.07 13.16
CA GLU A 76 15.52 12.78 11.92
C GLU A 76 14.86 11.68 11.12
N LYS A 77 15.14 11.62 9.82
CA LYS A 77 14.67 10.51 8.97
C LYS A 77 15.37 9.21 9.39
N PRO A 78 14.64 8.11 9.55
CA PRO A 78 15.24 6.83 9.89
C PRO A 78 16.20 6.38 8.76
N LYS A 79 17.34 5.78 9.12
CA LYS A 79 18.30 5.23 8.15
C LYS A 79 17.67 4.16 7.25
N VAL A 80 16.81 3.34 7.83
CA VAL A 80 16.01 2.32 7.10
C VAL A 80 14.56 2.81 7.10
N PRO A 81 13.94 3.05 5.93
CA PRO A 81 12.58 3.53 5.87
C PRO A 81 11.58 2.46 6.34
N HIS A 82 10.67 2.84 7.22
CA HIS A 82 9.61 1.95 7.73
C HIS A 82 8.45 1.91 6.71
N ILE A 83 8.64 1.17 5.62
CA ILE A 83 7.68 1.09 4.52
C ILE A 83 6.49 0.18 4.81
N ASN A 84 6.68 -0.80 5.70
CA ASN A 84 5.71 -1.81 6.06
C ASN A 84 5.53 -1.91 7.58
N ALA A 85 4.29 -2.10 8.02
CA ALA A 85 3.91 -2.43 9.39
C ALA A 85 3.22 -3.79 9.39
N ARG A 86 3.67 -4.72 10.23
CA ARG A 86 3.05 -6.06 10.32
C ARG A 86 1.69 -5.96 11.02
N ALA A 87 0.64 -6.50 10.42
CA ALA A 87 -0.71 -6.52 10.96
C ALA A 87 -0.77 -7.15 12.36
N GLU A 88 0.07 -8.16 12.61
CA GLU A 88 0.13 -8.90 13.87
C GLU A 88 0.67 -8.08 15.04
N THR A 89 1.32 -6.95 14.77
CA THR A 89 2.01 -6.14 15.79
C THR A 89 1.79 -4.64 15.68
N VAL A 90 1.09 -4.19 14.64
CA VAL A 90 0.89 -2.76 14.34
C VAL A 90 0.20 -1.99 15.46
N ASP A 91 -0.67 -2.67 16.19
CA ASP A 91 -1.47 -2.13 17.32
C ASP A 91 -0.66 -1.92 18.60
N ARG A 92 0.47 -2.60 18.77
CA ARG A 92 1.26 -2.61 20.02
C ARG A 92 2.66 -2.04 19.88
N LEU A 93 3.26 -2.09 18.68
CA LEU A 93 4.62 -1.54 18.50
C LEU A 93 4.60 -0.01 18.63
N PRO A 94 5.47 0.58 19.49
CA PRO A 94 5.54 2.03 19.71
C PRO A 94 5.69 2.85 18.43
N LEU A 95 6.34 2.26 17.42
CA LEU A 95 6.56 2.86 16.11
C LEU A 95 5.26 3.12 15.33
N PHE A 96 4.23 2.26 15.50
CA PHE A 96 3.04 2.25 14.65
C PHE A 96 1.72 2.41 15.40
N ARG A 97 1.67 2.00 16.68
CA ARG A 97 0.42 1.87 17.45
C ARG A 97 -0.45 3.12 17.45
N GLU A 98 0.17 4.30 17.54
CA GLU A 98 -0.59 5.55 17.59
C GLU A 98 -1.15 5.94 16.22
N ALA A 99 -0.33 5.77 15.17
CA ALA A 99 -0.79 5.95 13.79
C ALA A 99 -1.89 4.95 13.43
N PHE A 100 -1.77 3.70 13.88
CA PHE A 100 -2.80 2.67 13.66
C PHE A 100 -4.12 3.01 14.37
N ALA A 101 -4.06 3.51 15.58
CA ALA A 101 -5.27 3.90 16.32
C ALA A 101 -6.00 5.10 15.70
N LYS A 102 -5.25 6.11 15.22
CA LYS A 102 -5.80 7.43 14.89
C LYS A 102 -5.66 7.85 13.43
N ARG A 103 -4.73 7.29 12.67
CA ARG A 103 -4.30 7.80 11.36
C ARG A 103 -4.17 6.68 10.34
N ARG A 104 -5.30 6.07 10.02
CA ARG A 104 -5.42 5.05 8.97
C ARG A 104 -5.65 5.69 7.61
N CYS A 105 -5.16 5.05 6.55
CA CYS A 105 -5.37 5.50 5.19
C CYS A 105 -5.46 4.31 4.23
N LEU A 106 -5.80 4.62 2.98
CA LEU A 106 -5.67 3.71 1.87
C LEU A 106 -4.48 4.14 1.01
N ILE A 107 -3.71 3.18 0.52
CA ILE A 107 -2.62 3.40 -0.42
C ILE A 107 -3.02 2.76 -1.74
N PRO A 108 -3.53 3.54 -2.70
CA PRO A 108 -4.04 3.04 -3.97
C PRO A 108 -2.94 2.44 -4.84
N ALA A 109 -3.27 1.33 -5.51
CA ALA A 109 -2.36 0.59 -6.36
C ALA A 109 -3.10 -0.08 -7.53
N THR A 110 -2.36 -0.41 -8.58
CA THR A 110 -2.82 -1.23 -9.70
C THR A 110 -2.09 -2.58 -9.79
N GLY A 111 -0.97 -2.69 -9.11
CA GLY A 111 -0.19 -3.92 -8.97
C GLY A 111 0.96 -3.73 -8.00
N PHE A 112 1.60 -4.83 -7.63
CA PHE A 112 2.80 -4.82 -6.80
C PHE A 112 3.78 -5.88 -7.29
N TYR A 113 5.04 -5.77 -6.84
CA TYR A 113 6.10 -6.64 -7.27
C TYR A 113 6.65 -7.44 -6.10
N GLU A 114 6.87 -8.74 -6.36
CA GLU A 114 7.59 -9.66 -5.47
C GLU A 114 8.68 -10.37 -6.23
N TRP A 115 9.73 -10.76 -5.54
CA TRP A 115 10.90 -11.40 -6.13
C TRP A 115 11.03 -12.84 -5.65
N GLN A 116 11.01 -13.76 -6.60
CA GLN A 116 11.33 -15.14 -6.33
C GLN A 116 12.85 -15.34 -6.40
N GLN A 117 13.44 -15.88 -5.34
CA GLN A 117 14.83 -16.31 -5.37
C GLN A 117 14.95 -17.55 -6.23
N ARG A 118 15.87 -17.51 -7.18
CA ARG A 118 16.23 -18.62 -8.08
C ARG A 118 17.74 -18.85 -8.02
N GLU A 119 18.20 -19.94 -8.59
CA GLU A 119 19.64 -20.26 -8.67
C GLU A 119 20.42 -19.21 -9.47
N ASP A 120 19.83 -18.66 -10.51
CA ASP A 120 20.38 -17.64 -11.41
C ASP A 120 20.12 -16.19 -10.98
N GLY A 121 19.51 -15.99 -9.80
CA GLY A 121 19.24 -14.65 -9.27
C GLY A 121 17.81 -14.45 -8.77
N LYS A 122 17.36 -13.19 -8.70
CA LYS A 122 16.02 -12.83 -8.29
C LYS A 122 15.14 -12.52 -9.49
N GLN A 123 14.06 -13.28 -9.66
CA GLN A 123 13.06 -13.08 -10.71
C GLN A 123 11.90 -12.21 -10.17
N PRO A 124 11.66 -11.02 -10.72
CA PRO A 124 10.50 -10.21 -10.35
C PRO A 124 9.21 -10.74 -10.97
N TYR A 125 8.15 -10.70 -10.18
CA TYR A 125 6.77 -10.97 -10.60
C TYR A 125 5.90 -9.77 -10.26
N ARG A 126 5.09 -9.34 -11.23
CA ARG A 126 4.05 -8.34 -10.99
C ARG A 126 2.73 -9.03 -10.70
N PHE A 127 2.14 -8.70 -9.55
CA PHE A 127 0.83 -9.16 -9.11
C PHE A 127 -0.19 -8.06 -9.32
N ARG A 128 -1.35 -8.40 -9.86
CA ARG A 128 -2.49 -7.50 -10.06
C ARG A 128 -3.80 -8.28 -9.97
N ARG A 129 -4.91 -7.57 -9.80
CA ARG A 129 -6.23 -8.18 -9.85
C ARG A 129 -6.50 -8.79 -11.25
N LYS A 130 -7.31 -9.85 -11.31
CA LYS A 130 -7.69 -10.50 -12.58
C LYS A 130 -8.56 -9.60 -13.46
N ASP A 131 -9.47 -8.87 -12.84
CA ASP A 131 -10.36 -7.92 -13.49
C ASP A 131 -9.65 -6.63 -13.90
N LEU A 132 -8.35 -6.50 -13.58
CA LEU A 132 -7.49 -5.35 -13.83
C LEU A 132 -7.91 -4.07 -13.08
N GLU A 133 -8.93 -4.14 -12.25
CA GLU A 133 -9.39 -3.01 -11.46
C GLU A 133 -8.34 -2.60 -10.41
N PRO A 134 -8.24 -1.31 -10.09
CA PRO A 134 -7.43 -0.83 -9.00
C PRO A 134 -7.86 -1.42 -7.66
N PHE A 135 -6.92 -1.44 -6.73
CA PHE A 135 -7.16 -1.79 -5.34
C PHE A 135 -6.42 -0.82 -4.42
N ALA A 136 -6.56 -0.99 -3.12
CA ALA A 136 -5.78 -0.24 -2.16
C ALA A 136 -5.18 -1.17 -1.11
N PHE A 137 -3.95 -0.88 -0.71
CA PHE A 137 -3.40 -1.42 0.51
C PHE A 137 -3.97 -0.67 1.70
N ALA A 138 -4.20 -1.38 2.79
CA ALA A 138 -4.37 -0.76 4.07
C ALA A 138 -3.08 -0.06 4.49
N GLY A 139 -3.19 1.13 5.03
CA GLY A 139 -2.04 1.91 5.44
C GLY A 139 -2.28 2.71 6.72
N ILE A 140 -1.20 3.19 7.26
CA ILE A 140 -1.14 4.16 8.33
C ILE A 140 -0.31 5.35 7.88
N TRP A 141 -0.63 6.54 8.38
CA TRP A 141 0.11 7.74 8.05
C TRP A 141 0.52 8.50 9.31
N GLU A 142 1.53 9.32 9.18
CA GLU A 142 2.05 10.11 10.27
C GLU A 142 2.53 11.47 9.76
N PHE A 143 2.51 12.41 10.65
CA PHE A 143 2.97 13.76 10.44
C PHE A 143 4.13 14.06 11.39
N ALA A 144 5.31 14.27 10.86
CA ALA A 144 6.50 14.58 11.64
C ALA A 144 7.05 15.95 11.28
N ARG A 145 7.72 16.60 12.23
CA ARG A 145 8.45 17.84 12.00
C ARG A 145 9.94 17.59 12.13
N LEU A 146 10.66 17.67 11.00
CA LEU A 146 12.09 17.40 10.90
C LEU A 146 12.83 18.69 10.53
N ALA A 147 13.71 19.15 11.39
CA ALA A 147 14.49 20.40 11.15
C ALA A 147 13.61 21.59 10.72
N GLY A 148 12.39 21.68 11.24
CA GLY A 148 11.42 22.73 10.90
C GLY A 148 10.51 22.43 9.71
N GLU A 149 10.80 21.42 8.91
CA GLU A 149 9.97 21.00 7.79
C GLU A 149 8.91 19.97 8.21
N GLU A 150 7.71 20.13 7.67
CA GLU A 150 6.60 19.21 7.89
C GLU A 150 6.66 18.07 6.88
N VAL A 151 6.72 16.84 7.37
CA VAL A 151 6.78 15.63 6.54
C VAL A 151 5.58 14.75 6.80
N LEU A 152 4.74 14.58 5.79
CA LEU A 152 3.68 13.57 5.78
C LEU A 152 4.28 12.26 5.25
N SER A 153 4.10 11.18 5.99
CA SER A 153 4.65 9.87 5.64
C SER A 153 3.64 8.76 5.88
N ALA A 154 3.81 7.63 5.19
CA ALA A 154 2.90 6.50 5.30
C ALA A 154 3.64 5.16 5.25
N ALA A 155 3.03 4.13 5.83
CA ALA A 155 3.46 2.73 5.70
C ALA A 155 2.29 1.85 5.32
N MET A 156 2.57 0.79 4.56
CA MET A 156 1.60 -0.26 4.26
C MET A 156 1.43 -1.19 5.47
N ILE A 157 0.21 -1.69 5.68
CA ILE A 157 -0.01 -2.78 6.62
C ILE A 157 0.05 -4.08 5.83
N VAL A 158 0.94 -4.97 6.25
CA VAL A 158 1.19 -6.27 5.62
C VAL A 158 0.99 -7.38 6.64
N GLY A 159 0.34 -8.46 6.24
CA GLY A 159 0.15 -9.65 7.06
C GLY A 159 0.99 -10.83 6.58
N GLU A 160 1.04 -11.89 7.39
CA GLU A 160 1.65 -13.15 6.95
C GLU A 160 0.85 -13.75 5.79
N PRO A 161 1.55 -14.35 4.80
CA PRO A 161 0.88 -15.04 3.70
C PRO A 161 0.00 -16.17 4.26
N ASN A 162 -1.29 -16.15 3.98
CA ASN A 162 -2.17 -17.24 4.35
C ASN A 162 -1.78 -18.48 3.54
N ARG A 163 -1.43 -19.58 4.21
CA ARG A 163 -1.01 -20.85 3.58
C ARG A 163 -2.04 -21.42 2.58
N ARG A 164 -3.31 -21.05 2.68
CA ARG A 164 -4.37 -21.49 1.75
C ARG A 164 -4.49 -20.63 0.49
N ASN A 165 -4.00 -19.37 0.54
CA ASN A 165 -4.06 -18.44 -0.57
C ASN A 165 -2.92 -17.41 -0.44
N ALA A 166 -1.70 -17.78 -0.82
CA ALA A 166 -0.55 -16.86 -0.78
C ALA A 166 -0.79 -15.57 -1.58
N SER A 167 -1.76 -15.57 -2.49
CA SER A 167 -2.20 -14.41 -3.28
C SER A 167 -3.46 -13.72 -2.75
N ALA A 168 -4.30 -14.40 -1.95
CA ALA A 168 -5.59 -13.87 -1.49
C ALA A 168 -5.50 -13.20 -0.10
N SER A 169 -4.46 -13.49 0.70
CA SER A 169 -4.34 -12.95 2.07
C SER A 169 -4.17 -11.43 2.12
N MET A 170 -3.55 -10.84 1.12
CA MET A 170 -3.43 -9.37 1.04
C MET A 170 -4.78 -8.69 0.78
N LEU A 171 -5.68 -9.32 0.02
CA LEU A 171 -6.99 -8.75 -0.30
C LEU A 171 -7.98 -8.83 0.86
N SER A 172 -7.92 -9.89 1.68
CA SER A 172 -8.78 -10.01 2.85
C SER A 172 -8.45 -8.96 3.92
N TYR A 173 -7.16 -8.63 4.10
CA TYR A 173 -6.75 -7.55 5.00
C TYR A 173 -7.10 -6.17 4.46
N THR A 174 -6.96 -5.92 3.15
CA THR A 174 -7.39 -4.66 2.55
C THR A 174 -8.90 -4.47 2.67
N SER A 175 -9.72 -5.50 2.47
CA SER A 175 -11.17 -5.42 2.61
C SER A 175 -11.62 -5.12 4.06
N ALA A 176 -11.02 -5.77 5.05
CA ALA A 176 -11.35 -5.56 6.45
C ALA A 176 -10.99 -4.16 6.95
N ILE A 177 -9.86 -3.59 6.51
CA ILE A 177 -9.40 -2.27 6.94
C ILE A 177 -10.06 -1.15 6.12
N VAL A 178 -10.42 -1.39 4.85
CA VAL A 178 -11.27 -0.48 4.06
C VAL A 178 -12.60 -0.24 4.77
N ALA A 179 -13.26 -1.29 5.27
CA ALA A 179 -14.50 -1.17 6.04
C ALA A 179 -14.31 -0.36 7.34
N ALA A 180 -13.17 -0.51 8.01
CA ALA A 180 -12.86 0.22 9.24
C ALA A 180 -12.49 1.71 9.03
N CYS A 181 -12.18 2.12 7.80
CA CYS A 181 -11.95 3.52 7.44
C CYS A 181 -13.23 4.26 6.99
N MET A 182 -14.36 3.58 6.87
CA MET A 182 -15.65 4.17 6.53
C MET A 182 -16.32 4.70 7.81
N PRO A 183 -16.64 5.99 7.91
CA PRO A 183 -17.30 6.55 9.10
C PRO A 183 -18.77 6.16 9.24
N ASP A 184 -19.39 5.70 8.20
CA ASP A 184 -20.80 5.37 8.12
C ASP A 184 -20.97 3.85 8.21
N GLY A 185 -21.02 3.29 9.39
CA GLY A 185 -21.37 1.90 9.75
C GLY A 185 -22.34 1.12 8.82
N SER A 186 -22.37 1.43 7.53
CA SER A 186 -22.94 0.59 6.51
C SER A 186 -22.04 -0.65 6.39
N SER A 187 -22.30 -1.64 7.26
CA SER A 187 -21.98 -3.03 6.99
C SER A 187 -22.70 -3.38 5.69
N GLY A 188 -22.07 -3.05 4.56
CA GLY A 188 -22.42 -3.75 3.34
C GLY A 188 -22.12 -5.20 3.61
N ASP A 189 -23.15 -6.03 3.74
CA ASP A 189 -23.04 -7.47 3.70
C ASP A 189 -22.25 -7.80 2.44
N ALA A 190 -20.94 -7.92 2.61
CA ALA A 190 -20.10 -8.56 1.63
C ALA A 190 -20.47 -10.04 1.71
N ASP A 191 -21.53 -10.39 0.99
CA ASP A 191 -21.88 -11.76 0.70
C ASP A 191 -20.61 -12.43 0.17
N ALA A 192 -20.02 -13.25 1.03
CA ALA A 192 -18.84 -14.05 0.73
C ALA A 192 -19.26 -15.18 -0.21
N THR A 193 -19.79 -14.84 -1.36
CA THR A 193 -19.96 -15.79 -2.45
C THR A 193 -18.58 -16.13 -2.96
N ASN A 194 -18.18 -17.31 -2.61
CA ASN A 194 -17.03 -18.10 -2.97
C ASN A 194 -16.72 -18.03 -4.48
N SER A 195 -16.10 -16.95 -4.95
CA SER A 195 -15.49 -16.89 -6.27
C SER A 195 -13.99 -17.07 -6.12
N SER A 196 -13.53 -18.28 -6.39
CA SER A 196 -12.13 -18.67 -6.49
C SER A 196 -11.41 -17.83 -7.54
N SER A 197 -10.92 -16.65 -7.16
CA SER A 197 -10.12 -15.80 -8.02
C SER A 197 -8.66 -16.24 -7.97
N THR A 198 -8.28 -17.08 -8.91
CA THR A 198 -6.88 -17.42 -9.20
C THR A 198 -6.15 -16.20 -9.76
N TRP A 199 -5.09 -15.76 -9.13
CA TRP A 199 -4.20 -14.73 -9.67
C TRP A 199 -3.26 -15.34 -10.70
N ALA A 200 -3.23 -14.82 -11.92
CA ALA A 200 -2.26 -15.21 -12.94
C ALA A 200 -1.23 -14.10 -13.09
N GLY A 201 -0.01 -14.33 -12.63
CA GLY A 201 1.12 -13.46 -12.91
C GLY A 201 1.88 -13.96 -14.12
N ARG A 202 1.91 -13.20 -15.19
CA ARG A 202 2.95 -13.29 -16.22
C ARG A 202 3.13 -11.92 -16.86
N SER A 203 4.31 -11.38 -16.75
CA SER A 203 4.82 -10.37 -17.67
C SER A 203 6.24 -10.76 -18.03
N ALA A 204 6.42 -11.28 -19.21
CA ALA A 204 7.74 -11.40 -19.81
C ALA A 204 8.21 -9.99 -20.19
N ALA A 205 9.29 -9.54 -19.60
CA ALA A 205 10.03 -8.39 -20.13
C ALA A 205 10.48 -8.75 -21.55
N ARG A 206 9.93 -8.11 -22.57
CA ARG A 206 10.47 -8.18 -23.95
C ARG A 206 11.87 -7.55 -23.91
N LYS A 207 12.91 -8.36 -24.12
CA LYS A 207 14.19 -7.86 -24.59
C LYS A 207 13.95 -7.31 -25.98
N GLY A 208 14.19 -6.02 -26.19
CA GLY A 208 14.26 -5.41 -27.51
C GLY A 208 15.41 -6.03 -28.31
N PRO A 209 15.30 -6.15 -29.64
CA PRO A 209 16.39 -6.66 -30.46
C PRO A 209 17.52 -5.64 -30.46
N GLY A 210 18.75 -6.10 -30.13
CA GLY A 210 19.96 -5.35 -30.35
C GLY A 210 20.12 -5.10 -31.86
N GLY A 211 20.14 -3.85 -32.23
CA GLY A 211 20.60 -3.42 -33.55
C GLY A 211 22.10 -3.31 -33.57
N VAL A 212 22.66 -3.76 -34.64
CA VAL A 212 24.05 -3.79 -35.09
C VAL A 212 24.80 -2.47 -34.88
#